data_3bed308400a0821a9ff26705f2f0f127
#
_entry.id   3bed308400a0821a9ff26705f2f0f127
#
_cell.length_a   1.000
_cell.length_b   1.000
_cell.length_c   1.000
_cell.angle_alpha   90.00
_cell.angle_beta   90.00
_cell.angle_gamma   90.00
#
_symmetry.space_group_name_H-M   'P 1'
#
loop_
_entity.id
_entity.type
_entity.pdbx_description
1 polymer ?
#
loop_
_entity_poly.entity_id
_entity_poly.type
_entity_poly.pdbx_seq_one_letter_code
_entity_poly.pdbx_strand_id
1 'polypeptide(L)'
;VLDIWHYNDAALQTVQVKSLETDLKATEPVLYNLNDGKMVYLGKIRDRNIISTREGDGAISFAIQDSTYQIASQWQGYSLRDIYQINNNNGQRSLVHKGWKGNLITSAYDGSNLVFYDETLKKYYAYNSRTQKKIVVAKDIKFPLYDEDNDVPDDPNAYGVAKWLSNNDSFIAYDRYDLWLVDAKGINPSKLLTNGRASKTSYRFVETDLDHKTIGMNDTLLIKGFSEIVKSESLAALTMDNMQFKVMNKLPMHFTTIEKAKNATDFVVMQEDEKTAPNLYGYQLSTTVQNPKAITQINEQQKDFNWLTTELVSWKAYTGKKAEGIMYYPEDFDPKKKYPMIVYFYERNNQTLHNYLAPSPTPSRLNIPFFVSRGYLV
;
A
#
# COMPACT_ATOMS: atom_id res chain seq x y z
N VAL A 1 -35.80 -7.94 -26.39
CA VAL A 1 -35.23 -7.76 -25.05
C VAL A 1 -35.97 -6.61 -24.40
N LEU A 2 -36.45 -6.77 -23.18
CA LEU A 2 -37.14 -5.73 -22.40
C LEU A 2 -36.17 -5.24 -21.32
N ASP A 3 -35.85 -3.95 -21.33
CA ASP A 3 -35.06 -3.28 -20.28
C ASP A 3 -36.04 -2.47 -19.41
N ILE A 4 -35.99 -2.72 -18.10
CA ILE A 4 -36.79 -2.01 -17.11
C ILE A 4 -35.89 -1.05 -16.35
N TRP A 5 -36.22 0.23 -16.38
CA TRP A 5 -35.57 1.30 -15.68
C TRP A 5 -36.45 1.81 -14.56
N HIS A 6 -35.95 1.75 -13.31
CA HIS A 6 -36.70 2.23 -12.16
C HIS A 6 -35.83 3.09 -11.24
N TYR A 7 -36.37 4.22 -10.76
CA TYR A 7 -35.62 5.20 -9.96
C TYR A 7 -35.18 4.67 -8.58
N ASN A 8 -35.83 3.62 -8.07
CA ASN A 8 -35.45 2.95 -6.82
C ASN A 8 -34.49 1.77 -7.00
N ASP A 9 -34.03 1.52 -8.21
CA ASP A 9 -33.06 0.46 -8.43
C ASP A 9 -31.74 0.78 -7.73
N ALA A 10 -31.21 -0.21 -7.03
CA ALA A 10 -29.94 -0.09 -6.30
C ALA A 10 -28.73 0.18 -7.22
N ALA A 11 -28.85 -0.19 -8.49
CA ALA A 11 -27.84 0.05 -9.53
C ALA A 11 -28.54 0.50 -10.82
N LEU A 12 -27.88 1.34 -11.61
CA LEU A 12 -28.33 1.74 -12.93
C LEU A 12 -28.44 0.51 -13.84
N GLN A 13 -29.41 0.50 -14.77
CA GLN A 13 -29.65 -0.60 -15.70
C GLN A 13 -28.38 -1.01 -16.48
N THR A 14 -27.58 -0.05 -16.90
CA THR A 14 -26.29 -0.31 -17.59
C THR A 14 -25.28 -1.05 -16.71
N VAL A 15 -25.28 -0.76 -15.41
CA VAL A 15 -24.45 -1.47 -14.42
C VAL A 15 -24.98 -2.87 -14.20
N GLN A 16 -26.32 -3.03 -14.06
CA GLN A 16 -26.95 -4.35 -13.90
C GLN A 16 -26.64 -5.28 -15.08
N VAL A 17 -26.73 -4.77 -16.32
CA VAL A 17 -26.41 -5.55 -17.53
C VAL A 17 -24.93 -5.96 -17.53
N LYS A 18 -24.03 -5.04 -17.15
CA LYS A 18 -22.59 -5.32 -17.11
C LYS A 18 -22.22 -6.33 -16.02
N SER A 19 -22.88 -6.29 -14.86
CA SER A 19 -22.62 -7.19 -13.73
C SER A 19 -23.36 -8.53 -13.80
N LEU A 20 -24.34 -8.69 -14.71
CA LEU A 20 -25.27 -9.81 -14.74
C LEU A 20 -24.59 -11.19 -14.64
N GLU A 21 -23.55 -11.44 -15.43
CA GLU A 21 -22.86 -12.73 -15.40
C GLU A 21 -22.13 -12.97 -14.08
N THR A 22 -21.56 -11.92 -13.51
CA THR A 22 -20.89 -11.97 -12.21
C THR A 22 -21.90 -12.22 -11.10
N ASP A 23 -23.01 -11.51 -11.13
CA ASP A 23 -24.08 -11.60 -10.13
C ASP A 23 -24.75 -12.99 -10.15
N LEU A 24 -24.98 -13.56 -11.33
CA LEU A 24 -25.51 -14.92 -11.48
C LEU A 24 -24.56 -16.01 -10.98
N LYS A 25 -23.26 -15.75 -10.96
CA LYS A 25 -22.21 -16.67 -10.47
C LYS A 25 -21.79 -16.35 -9.05
N ALA A 26 -22.37 -15.33 -8.42
CA ALA A 26 -22.01 -14.92 -7.07
C ALA A 26 -22.24 -16.06 -6.08
N THR A 27 -21.27 -16.23 -5.17
CA THR A 27 -21.32 -17.24 -4.11
C THR A 27 -21.28 -16.57 -2.74
N GLU A 28 -21.92 -17.20 -1.77
CA GLU A 28 -21.92 -16.74 -0.40
C GLU A 28 -20.93 -17.57 0.44
N PRO A 29 -20.09 -16.93 1.28
CA PRO A 29 -19.20 -17.68 2.16
C PRO A 29 -20.02 -18.40 3.24
N VAL A 30 -19.71 -19.69 3.40
CA VAL A 30 -20.32 -20.57 4.38
C VAL A 30 -19.22 -21.20 5.22
N LEU A 31 -19.41 -21.27 6.52
CA LEU A 31 -18.57 -22.03 7.42
C LEU A 31 -19.18 -23.41 7.63
N TYR A 32 -18.41 -24.45 7.37
CA TYR A 32 -18.81 -25.84 7.62
C TYR A 32 -17.99 -26.41 8.78
N ASN A 33 -18.68 -26.79 9.87
CA ASN A 33 -18.04 -27.38 11.03
C ASN A 33 -17.80 -28.88 10.80
N LEU A 34 -16.54 -29.29 10.73
CA LEU A 34 -16.13 -30.68 10.47
C LEU A 34 -16.51 -31.65 11.59
N ASN A 35 -16.72 -31.16 12.82
CA ASN A 35 -17.02 -32.03 13.97
C ASN A 35 -18.49 -32.42 14.06
N ASP A 36 -19.41 -31.53 13.76
CA ASP A 36 -20.85 -31.72 13.91
C ASP A 36 -21.66 -31.60 12.62
N GLY A 37 -20.97 -31.33 11.49
CA GLY A 37 -21.56 -31.21 10.16
C GLY A 37 -22.47 -29.98 9.95
N LYS A 38 -22.47 -29.03 10.88
CA LYS A 38 -23.31 -27.83 10.75
C LYS A 38 -22.74 -26.85 9.76
N MET A 39 -23.63 -26.24 9.00
CA MET A 39 -23.35 -25.12 8.10
C MET A 39 -23.85 -23.81 8.71
N VAL A 40 -22.99 -22.78 8.68
CA VAL A 40 -23.34 -21.42 9.09
C VAL A 40 -23.06 -20.47 7.94
N TYR A 41 -24.09 -19.82 7.44
CA TYR A 41 -23.96 -18.80 6.41
C TYR A 41 -23.36 -17.54 7.03
N LEU A 42 -22.17 -17.17 6.58
CA LEU A 42 -21.49 -15.94 6.99
C LEU A 42 -21.91 -14.76 6.12
N GLY A 43 -22.03 -15.01 4.81
CA GLY A 43 -22.42 -14.01 3.82
C GLY A 43 -23.94 -13.76 3.77
N LYS A 44 -24.29 -12.59 3.27
CA LYS A 44 -25.64 -12.23 2.78
C LYS A 44 -25.45 -11.64 1.39
N ILE A 45 -26.43 -11.84 0.52
CA ILE A 45 -26.42 -11.45 -0.90
C ILE A 45 -25.89 -10.02 -1.18
N ARG A 46 -25.82 -9.17 -0.17
CA ARG A 46 -25.38 -7.76 -0.30
C ARG A 46 -24.20 -7.40 0.59
N ASP A 47 -23.47 -8.39 1.08
CA ASP A 47 -22.20 -8.12 1.75
C ASP A 47 -21.13 -7.84 0.69
N ARG A 48 -20.38 -6.78 0.88
CA ARG A 48 -19.24 -6.45 0.01
C ARG A 48 -18.04 -7.32 0.30
N ASN A 49 -17.83 -7.65 1.57
CA ASN A 49 -16.69 -8.41 2.01
C ASN A 49 -16.98 -9.10 3.35
N ILE A 50 -16.45 -10.29 3.51
CA ILE A 50 -16.38 -11.02 4.79
C ILE A 50 -14.91 -11.15 5.17
N ILE A 51 -14.56 -10.66 6.35
CA ILE A 51 -13.23 -10.80 6.93
C ILE A 51 -13.28 -12.00 7.87
N SER A 52 -12.76 -13.13 7.43
CA SER A 52 -12.59 -14.33 8.24
C SER A 52 -11.38 -14.19 9.14
N THR A 53 -11.43 -14.78 10.32
CA THR A 53 -10.31 -14.81 11.27
C THR A 53 -9.75 -16.23 11.39
N ARG A 54 -8.48 -16.37 11.77
CA ARG A 54 -7.76 -17.66 11.84
C ARG A 54 -7.94 -18.50 10.57
N GLU A 55 -7.89 -17.83 9.41
CA GLU A 55 -8.04 -18.49 8.10
C GLU A 55 -9.36 -19.30 7.94
N GLY A 56 -10.41 -18.92 8.68
CA GLY A 56 -11.71 -19.58 8.69
C GLY A 56 -12.05 -20.28 9.99
N ASP A 57 -11.06 -20.64 10.83
CA ASP A 57 -11.27 -21.38 12.10
C ASP A 57 -11.61 -20.45 13.28
N GLY A 58 -11.71 -19.16 13.09
CA GLY A 58 -12.02 -18.20 14.16
C GLY A 58 -13.48 -18.30 14.60
N ALA A 59 -13.72 -17.98 15.88
CA ALA A 59 -15.08 -17.91 16.42
C ALA A 59 -15.87 -16.69 15.94
N ILE A 60 -15.15 -15.70 15.37
CA ILE A 60 -15.69 -14.40 14.94
C ILE A 60 -15.25 -14.13 13.51
N SER A 61 -16.14 -13.55 12.72
CA SER A 61 -15.85 -12.92 11.44
C SER A 61 -16.45 -11.52 11.42
N PHE A 62 -16.08 -10.72 10.44
CA PHE A 62 -16.67 -9.39 10.24
C PHE A 62 -17.24 -9.28 8.83
N ALA A 63 -18.36 -8.56 8.70
CA ALA A 63 -19.01 -8.27 7.42
C ALA A 63 -19.05 -6.78 7.15
N ILE A 64 -18.86 -6.41 5.89
CA ILE A 64 -19.01 -5.04 5.40
C ILE A 64 -20.18 -5.02 4.44
N GLN A 65 -21.19 -4.19 4.72
CA GLN A 65 -22.42 -4.12 3.96
C GLN A 65 -22.72 -2.69 3.52
N ASP A 66 -23.06 -2.48 2.23
CA ASP A 66 -23.41 -1.16 1.69
C ASP A 66 -24.86 -1.09 1.17
N SER A 67 -25.63 -2.13 1.31
CA SER A 67 -26.98 -2.25 0.70
C SER A 67 -27.91 -1.07 1.00
N THR A 68 -27.79 -0.47 2.20
CA THR A 68 -28.59 0.70 2.61
C THR A 68 -28.21 1.97 1.84
N TYR A 69 -26.99 2.04 1.33
CA TYR A 69 -26.40 3.26 0.77
C TYR A 69 -26.23 3.21 -0.75
N GLN A 70 -26.56 2.12 -1.41
CA GLN A 70 -26.29 1.89 -2.83
C GLN A 70 -26.93 2.96 -3.74
N ILE A 71 -28.18 3.36 -3.47
CA ILE A 71 -28.86 4.39 -4.27
C ILE A 71 -28.11 5.72 -4.16
N ALA A 72 -27.77 6.14 -2.94
CA ALA A 72 -27.04 7.39 -2.71
C ALA A 72 -25.64 7.38 -3.33
N SER A 73 -24.94 6.24 -3.28
CA SER A 73 -23.58 6.09 -3.81
C SER A 73 -23.48 6.32 -5.32
N GLN A 74 -24.57 6.16 -6.07
CA GLN A 74 -24.62 6.44 -7.51
C GLN A 74 -24.37 7.92 -7.85
N TRP A 75 -24.60 8.82 -6.91
CA TRP A 75 -24.54 10.27 -7.10
C TRP A 75 -23.45 10.96 -6.27
N GLN A 76 -23.01 10.31 -5.17
CA GLN A 76 -22.10 10.93 -4.20
C GLN A 76 -20.63 10.74 -4.57
N GLY A 77 -20.28 9.80 -5.44
CA GLY A 77 -18.90 9.45 -5.76
C GLY A 77 -18.20 8.59 -4.69
N TYR A 78 -18.86 8.30 -3.57
CA TYR A 78 -18.40 7.39 -2.52
C TYR A 78 -19.56 6.52 -2.00
N SER A 79 -19.25 5.44 -1.28
CA SER A 79 -20.26 4.58 -0.65
C SER A 79 -20.02 4.51 0.85
N LEU A 80 -21.08 4.75 1.61
CA LEU A 80 -21.12 4.43 3.04
C LEU A 80 -21.34 2.93 3.23
N ARG A 81 -20.89 2.40 4.36
CA ARG A 81 -20.95 0.97 4.68
C ARG A 81 -21.27 0.77 6.16
N ASP A 82 -21.98 -0.30 6.45
CA ASP A 82 -22.14 -0.78 7.82
C ASP A 82 -21.14 -1.91 8.08
N ILE A 83 -20.58 -1.92 9.26
CA ILE A 83 -19.64 -2.97 9.72
C ILE A 83 -20.37 -3.81 10.76
N TYR A 84 -20.36 -5.13 10.58
CA TYR A 84 -20.95 -6.09 11.49
C TYR A 84 -19.89 -7.08 12.00
N GLN A 85 -20.04 -7.49 13.25
CA GLN A 85 -19.43 -8.69 13.80
C GLN A 85 -20.36 -9.87 13.56
N ILE A 86 -19.82 -11.03 13.19
CA ILE A 86 -20.56 -12.28 12.99
C ILE A 86 -20.05 -13.30 14.02
N ASN A 87 -20.96 -13.95 14.72
CA ASN A 87 -20.66 -15.11 15.51
C ASN A 87 -20.65 -16.36 14.60
N ASN A 88 -19.51 -16.97 14.40
CA ASN A 88 -19.33 -18.08 13.48
C ASN A 88 -20.02 -19.38 13.91
N ASN A 89 -20.44 -19.51 15.17
CA ASN A 89 -21.19 -20.69 15.63
C ASN A 89 -22.67 -20.69 15.21
N ASN A 90 -23.24 -19.52 14.98
CA ASN A 90 -24.70 -19.39 14.71
C ASN A 90 -25.07 -18.34 13.64
N GLY A 91 -24.09 -17.63 13.05
CA GLY A 91 -24.34 -16.60 12.05
C GLY A 91 -24.97 -15.28 12.57
N GLN A 92 -25.15 -15.16 13.90
CA GLN A 92 -25.72 -13.94 14.48
C GLN A 92 -24.79 -12.75 14.25
N ARG A 93 -25.38 -11.61 13.85
CA ARG A 93 -24.68 -10.36 13.56
C ARG A 93 -24.95 -9.30 14.61
N SER A 94 -23.92 -8.59 15.00
CA SER A 94 -23.98 -7.40 15.84
C SER A 94 -23.38 -6.21 15.11
N LEU A 95 -24.06 -5.06 15.12
CA LEU A 95 -23.59 -3.85 14.47
C LEU A 95 -22.36 -3.28 15.22
N VAL A 96 -21.26 -3.09 14.51
CA VAL A 96 -20.04 -2.46 15.00
C VAL A 96 -20.02 -0.97 14.69
N HIS A 97 -20.33 -0.62 13.45
CA HIS A 97 -20.37 0.77 12.99
C HIS A 97 -21.36 0.95 11.86
N LYS A 98 -22.14 2.05 11.90
CA LYS A 98 -23.10 2.41 10.88
C LYS A 98 -22.59 3.58 10.04
N GLY A 99 -22.74 3.50 8.73
CA GLY A 99 -22.45 4.60 7.81
C GLY A 99 -20.96 4.94 7.74
N TRP A 100 -20.07 3.95 7.82
CA TRP A 100 -18.64 4.13 7.68
C TRP A 100 -18.27 4.53 6.25
N LYS A 101 -17.51 5.62 6.13
CA LYS A 101 -16.76 5.98 4.92
C LYS A 101 -15.30 5.61 5.13
N GLY A 102 -14.77 4.71 4.30
CA GLY A 102 -13.39 4.27 4.41
C GLY A 102 -13.10 3.00 3.63
N ASN A 103 -11.83 2.77 3.38
CA ASN A 103 -11.32 1.60 2.68
C ASN A 103 -10.40 0.74 3.57
N LEU A 104 -9.86 1.30 4.65
CA LEU A 104 -8.98 0.59 5.56
C LEU A 104 -9.76 -0.05 6.69
N ILE A 105 -9.80 -1.37 6.69
CA ILE A 105 -10.31 -2.22 7.77
C ILE A 105 -9.48 -3.49 7.88
N THR A 106 -9.09 -3.87 9.08
CA THR A 106 -8.28 -5.07 9.35
C THR A 106 -8.60 -5.65 10.72
N SER A 107 -8.61 -6.96 10.84
CA SER A 107 -8.81 -7.65 12.12
C SER A 107 -7.51 -8.23 12.66
N ALA A 108 -7.41 -8.31 13.98
CA ALA A 108 -6.45 -9.18 14.63
C ALA A 108 -6.66 -10.63 14.14
N TYR A 109 -5.59 -11.43 14.12
CA TYR A 109 -5.63 -12.79 13.57
C TYR A 109 -6.70 -13.67 14.22
N ASP A 110 -6.87 -13.53 15.54
CA ASP A 110 -7.86 -14.30 16.32
C ASP A 110 -9.28 -13.68 16.32
N GLY A 111 -9.47 -12.51 15.71
CA GLY A 111 -10.73 -11.76 15.69
C GLY A 111 -11.07 -11.03 16.98
N SER A 112 -10.17 -11.00 17.97
CA SER A 112 -10.41 -10.29 19.25
C SER A 112 -10.58 -8.78 19.07
N ASN A 113 -9.90 -8.21 18.08
CA ASN A 113 -9.95 -6.78 17.77
C ASN A 113 -10.12 -6.56 16.27
N LEU A 114 -10.84 -5.48 15.92
CA LEU A 114 -10.97 -4.95 14.57
C LEU A 114 -10.53 -3.51 14.57
N VAL A 115 -9.72 -3.11 13.61
CA VAL A 115 -9.33 -1.72 13.40
C VAL A 115 -9.83 -1.23 12.05
N PHE A 116 -10.37 -0.03 12.01
CA PHE A 116 -10.78 0.64 10.79
C PHE A 116 -10.52 2.14 10.86
N TYR A 117 -10.30 2.75 9.70
CA TYR A 117 -10.12 4.18 9.58
C TYR A 117 -11.38 4.82 8.99
N ASP A 118 -11.87 5.87 9.65
CA ASP A 118 -12.98 6.70 9.18
C ASP A 118 -12.41 7.93 8.47
N GLU A 119 -12.62 8.01 7.17
CA GLU A 119 -12.06 9.08 6.32
C GLU A 119 -12.67 10.44 6.66
N THR A 120 -13.98 10.50 6.91
CA THR A 120 -14.68 11.75 7.24
C THR A 120 -14.20 12.32 8.56
N LEU A 121 -14.04 11.47 9.58
CA LEU A 121 -13.58 11.88 10.92
C LEU A 121 -12.07 11.92 11.03
N LYS A 122 -11.33 11.35 10.05
CA LYS A 122 -9.86 11.22 10.02
C LYS A 122 -9.33 10.54 11.28
N LYS A 123 -9.98 9.43 11.68
CA LYS A 123 -9.69 8.72 12.93
C LYS A 123 -9.61 7.21 12.74
N TYR A 124 -8.66 6.62 13.46
CA TYR A 124 -8.62 5.19 13.65
C TYR A 124 -9.50 4.77 14.82
N TYR A 125 -10.34 3.78 14.59
CA TYR A 125 -11.16 3.12 15.60
C TYR A 125 -10.67 1.70 15.82
N ALA A 126 -10.60 1.28 17.07
CA ALA A 126 -10.47 -0.12 17.44
C ALA A 126 -11.76 -0.59 18.11
N TYR A 127 -12.23 -1.77 17.71
CA TYR A 127 -13.39 -2.43 18.27
C TYR A 127 -12.96 -3.76 18.88
N ASN A 128 -13.32 -4.00 20.13
CA ASN A 128 -13.06 -5.25 20.80
C ASN A 128 -14.29 -6.18 20.69
N SER A 129 -14.12 -7.34 20.06
CA SER A 129 -15.22 -8.27 19.74
C SER A 129 -15.88 -8.91 20.96
N ARG A 130 -15.14 -9.06 22.06
CA ARG A 130 -15.67 -9.65 23.30
C ARG A 130 -16.53 -8.66 24.08
N THR A 131 -16.01 -7.44 24.26
CA THR A 131 -16.71 -6.40 25.07
C THR A 131 -17.69 -5.59 24.23
N GLN A 132 -17.63 -5.73 22.91
CA GLN A 132 -18.40 -4.96 21.90
C GLN A 132 -18.22 -3.43 22.05
N LYS A 133 -17.09 -3.01 22.59
CA LYS A 133 -16.75 -1.59 22.75
C LYS A 133 -15.84 -1.11 21.63
N LYS A 134 -16.13 0.09 21.15
CA LYS A 134 -15.35 0.82 20.14
C LYS A 134 -14.72 2.06 20.76
N ILE A 135 -13.45 2.28 20.49
CA ILE A 135 -12.67 3.42 20.98
C ILE A 135 -11.87 4.05 19.85
N VAL A 136 -11.49 5.30 19.99
CA VAL A 136 -10.50 5.95 19.11
C VAL A 136 -9.11 5.59 19.62
N VAL A 137 -8.27 5.12 18.70
CA VAL A 137 -6.85 4.77 18.95
C VAL A 137 -5.91 5.68 18.17
N ALA A 138 -4.61 5.60 18.46
CA ALA A 138 -3.56 6.42 17.82
C ALA A 138 -3.77 7.95 17.98
N LYS A 139 -4.59 8.39 18.92
CA LYS A 139 -4.93 9.81 19.15
C LYS A 139 -3.77 10.63 19.72
N ASP A 140 -2.76 9.99 20.24
CA ASP A 140 -1.53 10.56 20.81
C ASP A 140 -0.45 10.81 19.76
N ILE A 141 -0.60 10.27 18.57
CA ILE A 141 0.28 10.55 17.42
C ILE A 141 -0.02 11.97 16.92
N LYS A 142 1.01 12.82 16.92
CA LYS A 142 0.87 14.25 16.55
C LYS A 142 0.82 14.50 15.04
N PHE A 143 1.14 13.47 14.24
CA PHE A 143 1.20 13.57 12.78
C PHE A 143 -0.05 12.97 12.16
N PRO A 144 -0.51 13.49 11.01
CA PRO A 144 -1.60 12.88 10.27
C PRO A 144 -1.28 11.43 9.89
N LEU A 145 -2.26 10.54 10.10
CA LEU A 145 -2.18 9.14 9.67
C LEU A 145 -2.91 8.93 8.33
N TYR A 146 -3.21 10.01 7.64
CA TYR A 146 -3.90 10.06 6.35
C TYR A 146 -3.07 10.84 5.33
N ASP A 147 -3.36 10.67 4.05
CA ASP A 147 -2.63 11.31 2.96
C ASP A 147 -2.65 12.85 3.09
N GLU A 148 -1.50 13.40 3.47
CA GLU A 148 -1.29 14.84 3.63
C GLU A 148 -1.23 15.57 2.27
N ASP A 149 -1.02 14.85 1.18
CA ASP A 149 -0.94 15.36 -0.19
C ASP A 149 -2.22 15.15 -0.99
N ASN A 150 -3.31 14.75 -0.32
CA ASN A 150 -4.60 14.58 -1.01
C ASN A 150 -5.01 15.86 -1.73
N ASP A 151 -5.13 15.80 -3.05
CA ASP A 151 -5.46 16.93 -3.94
C ASP A 151 -6.78 16.74 -4.71
N VAL A 152 -7.54 15.70 -4.36
CA VAL A 152 -8.88 15.48 -4.90
C VAL A 152 -9.96 16.00 -3.93
N PRO A 153 -11.16 16.39 -4.42
CA PRO A 153 -12.24 16.92 -3.59
C PRO A 153 -12.98 15.79 -2.83
N ASP A 154 -12.23 14.98 -2.09
CA ASP A 154 -12.74 13.91 -1.25
C ASP A 154 -11.92 13.81 0.04
N ASP A 155 -12.43 13.08 1.04
CA ASP A 155 -11.72 12.85 2.29
C ASP A 155 -10.46 11.99 2.05
N PRO A 156 -9.32 12.31 2.71
CA PRO A 156 -8.07 11.60 2.47
C PRO A 156 -8.10 10.16 3.01
N ASN A 157 -7.54 9.26 2.23
CA ASN A 157 -7.28 7.88 2.68
C ASN A 157 -6.22 7.84 3.78
N ALA A 158 -6.29 6.81 4.64
CA ALA A 158 -5.20 6.53 5.57
C ALA A 158 -3.94 6.06 4.84
N TYR A 159 -2.75 6.35 5.41
CA TYR A 159 -1.50 5.75 4.92
C TYR A 159 -1.45 4.22 5.08
N GLY A 160 -2.23 3.67 6.01
CA GLY A 160 -2.45 2.23 6.13
C GLY A 160 -1.98 1.61 7.44
N VAL A 161 -2.15 0.30 7.50
CA VAL A 161 -1.67 -0.60 8.56
C VAL A 161 -0.75 -1.62 7.92
N ALA A 162 0.44 -1.81 8.50
CA ALA A 162 1.38 -2.82 8.02
C ALA A 162 0.89 -4.23 8.37
N LYS A 163 0.76 -4.53 9.65
CA LYS A 163 0.39 -5.86 10.13
C LYS A 163 0.04 -5.82 11.62
N TRP A 164 -0.70 -6.81 12.09
CA TRP A 164 -0.95 -7.06 13.50
C TRP A 164 0.21 -7.80 14.16
N LEU A 165 0.42 -7.55 15.45
CA LEU A 165 1.33 -8.33 16.27
C LEU A 165 0.66 -9.64 16.75
N SER A 166 1.48 -10.63 17.09
CA SER A 166 1.02 -11.96 17.56
C SER A 166 0.24 -11.93 18.88
N ASN A 167 0.35 -10.83 19.65
CA ASN A 167 -0.47 -10.60 20.84
C ASN A 167 -1.94 -10.26 20.54
N ASN A 168 -2.28 -9.99 19.26
CA ASN A 168 -3.61 -9.56 18.79
C ASN A 168 -4.15 -8.26 19.41
N ASP A 169 -3.34 -7.57 20.20
CA ASP A 169 -3.69 -6.32 20.90
C ASP A 169 -2.99 -5.10 20.32
N SER A 170 -2.01 -5.31 19.44
CA SER A 170 -1.22 -4.22 18.84
C SER A 170 -1.08 -4.41 17.33
N PHE A 171 -0.93 -3.30 16.63
CA PHE A 171 -0.70 -3.27 15.19
C PHE A 171 0.29 -2.17 14.82
N ILE A 172 0.89 -2.27 13.63
CA ILE A 172 1.77 -1.24 13.09
C ILE A 172 0.99 -0.40 12.09
N ALA A 173 0.84 0.90 12.37
CA ALA A 173 0.25 1.89 11.48
C ALA A 173 1.32 2.75 10.82
N TYR A 174 0.95 3.42 9.72
CA TYR A 174 1.80 4.37 9.01
C TYR A 174 1.32 5.80 9.20
N ASP A 175 2.27 6.74 9.38
CA ASP A 175 2.10 8.10 8.93
C ASP A 175 2.78 8.29 7.56
N ARG A 176 2.93 9.52 7.08
CA ARG A 176 3.58 9.81 5.79
C ARG A 176 4.97 9.17 5.69
N TYR A 177 5.76 9.22 6.76
CA TYR A 177 7.17 8.83 6.76
C TYR A 177 7.46 7.60 7.61
N ASP A 178 6.72 7.42 8.69
CA ASP A 178 7.13 6.55 9.77
C ASP A 178 6.14 5.44 10.10
N LEU A 179 6.66 4.40 10.76
CA LEU A 179 5.92 3.30 11.34
C LEU A 179 5.67 3.58 12.82
N TRP A 180 4.46 3.27 13.28
CA TRP A 180 4.01 3.44 14.65
C TRP A 180 3.43 2.14 15.20
N LEU A 181 3.91 1.69 16.35
CA LEU A 181 3.25 0.63 17.10
C LEU A 181 2.10 1.22 17.89
N VAL A 182 0.89 0.73 17.65
CA VAL A 182 -0.36 1.22 18.23
C VAL A 182 -1.02 0.13 19.05
N ASP A 183 -1.44 0.45 20.27
CA ASP A 183 -2.24 -0.41 21.16
C ASP A 183 -3.74 -0.30 20.79
N ALA A 184 -4.34 -1.39 20.32
CA ALA A 184 -5.75 -1.44 19.98
C ALA A 184 -6.68 -1.32 21.21
N LYS A 185 -6.16 -1.53 22.43
CA LYS A 185 -6.90 -1.31 23.68
C LYS A 185 -6.87 0.17 24.10
N GLY A 186 -6.00 0.98 23.50
CA GLY A 186 -5.82 2.40 23.84
C GLY A 186 -5.33 2.66 25.26
N ILE A 187 -4.65 1.68 25.87
CA ILE A 187 -4.10 1.76 27.23
C ILE A 187 -2.69 2.34 27.19
N ASN A 188 -1.86 1.80 26.28
CA ASN A 188 -0.48 2.20 26.13
C ASN A 188 -0.35 3.29 25.07
N PRO A 189 0.57 4.24 25.24
CA PRO A 189 0.84 5.24 24.21
C PRO A 189 1.47 4.60 22.97
N SER A 190 1.19 5.19 21.82
CA SER A 190 1.80 4.79 20.54
C SER A 190 3.31 5.00 20.57
N LYS A 191 4.07 4.10 19.93
CA LYS A 191 5.54 4.19 19.88
C LYS A 191 6.00 4.36 18.45
N LEU A 192 6.87 5.34 18.23
CA LEU A 192 7.56 5.56 16.96
C LEU A 192 8.60 4.44 16.75
N LEU A 193 8.55 3.77 15.61
CA LEU A 193 9.44 2.65 15.27
C LEU A 193 10.55 3.02 14.28
N THR A 194 10.37 4.09 13.50
CA THR A 194 11.33 4.58 12.50
C THR A 194 11.57 6.09 12.69
N ASN A 195 12.41 6.73 11.89
CA ASN A 195 12.76 8.14 12.04
C ASN A 195 12.91 8.85 10.68
N GLY A 196 11.96 8.61 9.77
CA GLY A 196 12.01 9.10 8.39
C GLY A 196 11.67 10.56 8.21
N ARG A 197 10.86 11.14 9.08
CA ARG A 197 10.32 12.49 8.92
C ARG A 197 11.38 13.59 8.76
N ALA A 198 12.45 13.56 9.54
CA ALA A 198 13.50 14.55 9.45
C ALA A 198 14.26 14.53 8.12
N SER A 199 14.40 13.35 7.51
CA SER A 199 15.07 13.14 6.22
C SER A 199 14.10 13.11 5.03
N LYS A 200 12.80 13.29 5.28
CA LYS A 200 11.73 13.09 4.29
C LYS A 200 11.85 11.76 3.57
N THR A 201 12.09 10.70 4.34
CA THR A 201 12.16 9.33 3.85
C THR A 201 10.94 8.56 4.35
N SER A 202 10.08 8.13 3.46
CA SER A 202 8.94 7.29 3.81
C SER A 202 9.37 5.85 3.96
N TYR A 203 9.13 5.26 5.13
CA TYR A 203 9.42 3.86 5.42
C TYR A 203 8.15 3.02 5.34
N ARG A 204 8.27 1.82 4.76
CA ARG A 204 7.17 0.85 4.62
C ARG A 204 7.68 -0.56 4.90
N PHE A 205 6.88 -1.33 5.60
CA PHE A 205 7.14 -2.75 5.83
C PHE A 205 7.08 -3.51 4.52
N VAL A 206 8.04 -4.41 4.31
CA VAL A 206 8.07 -5.34 3.18
C VAL A 206 7.60 -6.70 3.68
N GLU A 207 6.46 -7.17 3.19
CA GLU A 207 5.97 -8.51 3.49
C GLU A 207 6.88 -9.54 2.80
N THR A 208 7.55 -10.37 3.59
CA THR A 208 8.49 -11.36 3.09
C THR A 208 8.04 -12.80 3.34
N ASP A 209 6.95 -13.01 4.06
CA ASP A 209 6.39 -14.33 4.36
C ASP A 209 4.88 -14.25 4.55
N LEU A 210 4.13 -14.61 3.51
CA LEU A 210 2.67 -14.61 3.53
C LEU A 210 2.06 -15.66 4.47
N ASP A 211 2.83 -16.69 4.84
CA ASP A 211 2.39 -17.70 5.81
C ASP A 211 2.46 -17.18 7.25
N HIS A 212 3.34 -16.21 7.52
CA HIS A 212 3.50 -15.60 8.84
C HIS A 212 2.46 -14.47 9.02
N LYS A 213 1.29 -14.81 9.56
CA LYS A 213 0.10 -13.92 9.60
C LYS A 213 0.23 -12.73 10.55
N THR A 214 1.12 -12.80 11.52
CA THR A 214 1.32 -11.76 12.55
C THR A 214 2.80 -11.47 12.74
N ILE A 215 3.14 -10.34 13.36
CA ILE A 215 4.51 -9.99 13.74
C ILE A 215 4.76 -10.45 15.18
N GLY A 216 5.79 -11.27 15.36
CA GLY A 216 6.31 -11.66 16.67
C GLY A 216 7.23 -10.62 17.28
N MET A 217 7.36 -10.62 18.62
CA MET A 217 8.30 -9.70 19.28
C MET A 217 9.78 -10.06 19.05
N ASN A 218 10.07 -11.25 18.56
CA ASN A 218 11.44 -11.65 18.20
C ASN A 218 11.75 -11.48 16.70
N ASP A 219 10.80 -10.94 15.93
CA ASP A 219 10.99 -10.80 14.50
C ASP A 219 11.90 -9.61 14.15
N THR A 220 12.63 -9.77 13.07
CA THR A 220 13.31 -8.67 12.39
C THR A 220 12.59 -8.40 11.08
N LEU A 221 12.04 -7.20 10.96
CA LEU A 221 11.26 -6.77 9.80
C LEU A 221 12.16 -6.14 8.75
N LEU A 222 11.92 -6.47 7.49
CA LEU A 222 12.50 -5.75 6.37
C LEU A 222 11.67 -4.51 6.07
N ILE A 223 12.34 -3.38 6.02
CA ILE A 223 11.72 -2.06 5.76
C ILE A 223 12.33 -1.47 4.49
N LYS A 224 11.49 -1.01 3.60
CA LYS A 224 11.89 -0.24 2.42
C LYS A 224 11.67 1.24 2.69
N GLY A 225 12.66 2.07 2.39
CA GLY A 225 12.59 3.53 2.48
C GLY A 225 12.62 4.18 1.10
N PHE A 226 11.89 5.28 0.92
CA PHE A 226 11.94 6.14 -0.26
C PHE A 226 12.19 7.59 0.16
N SER A 227 13.27 8.20 -0.36
CA SER A 227 13.59 9.60 -0.10
C SER A 227 12.86 10.52 -1.06
N GLU A 228 12.01 11.40 -0.54
CA GLU A 228 11.33 12.43 -1.33
C GLU A 228 12.31 13.51 -1.86
N ILE A 229 13.52 13.60 -1.30
CA ILE A 229 14.50 14.62 -1.69
C ILE A 229 15.31 14.16 -2.89
N VAL A 230 15.95 12.98 -2.80
CA VAL A 230 16.87 12.47 -3.82
C VAL A 230 16.26 11.33 -4.65
N LYS A 231 15.01 10.99 -4.41
CA LYS A 231 14.21 9.97 -5.12
C LYS A 231 14.80 8.56 -5.10
N SER A 232 15.78 8.33 -4.22
CA SER A 232 16.40 7.02 -4.06
C SER A 232 15.70 6.19 -3.00
N GLU A 233 15.90 4.89 -3.07
CA GLU A 233 15.38 3.94 -2.12
C GLU A 233 16.45 3.43 -1.16
N SER A 234 16.01 2.86 -0.05
CA SER A 234 16.88 2.25 0.95
C SER A 234 16.22 1.02 1.54
N LEU A 235 17.05 0.10 2.03
CA LEU A 235 16.60 -1.05 2.81
C LEU A 235 17.04 -0.87 4.26
N ALA A 236 16.17 -1.25 5.18
CA ALA A 236 16.43 -1.16 6.61
C ALA A 236 15.91 -2.40 7.34
N ALA A 237 16.46 -2.66 8.51
CA ALA A 237 15.99 -3.67 9.44
C ALA A 237 15.38 -3.00 10.67
N LEU A 238 14.25 -3.56 11.15
CA LEU A 238 13.60 -3.18 12.40
C LEU A 238 13.47 -4.44 13.26
N THR A 239 14.23 -4.54 14.36
CA THR A 239 14.07 -5.61 15.33
C THR A 239 12.96 -5.27 16.33
N MET A 240 12.02 -6.18 16.55
CA MET A 240 10.83 -5.90 17.35
C MET A 240 11.06 -6.01 18.86
N ASP A 241 12.02 -6.83 19.30
CA ASP A 241 12.34 -7.05 20.71
C ASP A 241 12.80 -5.78 21.45
N ASN A 242 13.70 -5.04 20.82
CA ASN A 242 14.28 -3.80 21.35
C ASN A 242 13.90 -2.55 20.53
N MET A 243 13.06 -2.71 19.48
CA MET A 243 12.62 -1.65 18.55
C MET A 243 13.80 -0.90 17.90
N GLN A 244 14.90 -1.62 17.61
CA GLN A 244 16.05 -1.03 16.96
C GLN A 244 15.83 -0.95 15.46
N PHE A 245 15.83 0.28 14.94
CA PHE A 245 15.75 0.56 13.51
C PHE A 245 17.12 0.95 12.95
N LYS A 246 17.53 0.30 11.88
CA LYS A 246 18.81 0.55 11.19
C LYS A 246 18.68 0.46 9.69
N VAL A 247 19.13 1.49 9.00
CA VAL A 247 19.27 1.48 7.53
C VAL A 247 20.47 0.63 7.16
N MET A 248 20.26 -0.39 6.33
CA MET A 248 21.28 -1.33 5.87
C MET A 248 22.10 -0.78 4.71
N ASN A 249 21.42 -0.07 3.79
CA ASN A 249 22.07 0.59 2.66
C ASN A 249 21.27 1.82 2.20
N LYS A 250 21.99 2.76 1.58
CA LYS A 250 21.43 3.90 0.85
C LYS A 250 22.16 4.00 -0.47
N LEU A 251 21.49 3.66 -1.54
CA LEU A 251 22.03 3.72 -2.89
C LEU A 251 21.14 4.62 -3.74
N PRO A 252 21.68 5.34 -4.73
CA PRO A 252 20.85 6.08 -5.70
C PRO A 252 20.22 5.12 -6.70
N MET A 253 19.39 4.21 -6.20
CA MET A 253 18.80 3.08 -6.94
C MET A 253 17.34 2.91 -6.64
N HIS A 254 16.69 2.15 -7.49
CA HIS A 254 15.32 1.66 -7.34
C HIS A 254 15.33 0.16 -7.10
N PHE A 255 14.49 -0.31 -6.17
CA PHE A 255 14.32 -1.72 -5.83
C PHE A 255 12.95 -2.22 -6.29
N THR A 256 12.92 -3.17 -7.22
CA THR A 256 11.67 -3.67 -7.79
C THR A 256 11.17 -4.93 -7.07
N THR A 257 11.93 -5.99 -7.08
CA THR A 257 11.56 -7.28 -6.49
C THR A 257 12.41 -7.56 -5.27
N ILE A 258 11.79 -8.00 -4.18
CA ILE A 258 12.47 -8.40 -2.95
C ILE A 258 11.91 -9.76 -2.54
N GLU A 259 12.79 -10.78 -2.50
CA GLU A 259 12.43 -12.15 -2.16
C GLU A 259 13.34 -12.67 -1.06
N LYS A 260 12.76 -13.03 0.08
CA LYS A 260 13.49 -13.52 1.24
C LYS A 260 13.37 -15.04 1.35
N ALA A 261 14.48 -15.69 1.68
CA ALA A 261 14.46 -17.09 2.03
C ALA A 261 13.60 -17.34 3.28
N LYS A 262 12.73 -18.37 3.24
CA LYS A 262 11.75 -18.65 4.30
C LYS A 262 12.40 -18.87 5.67
N ASN A 263 13.48 -19.64 5.71
CA ASN A 263 14.12 -20.11 6.95
C ASN A 263 15.54 -19.51 7.16
N ALA A 264 15.85 -18.40 6.48
CA ALA A 264 17.13 -17.70 6.61
C ALA A 264 16.97 -16.19 6.61
N THR A 265 18.04 -15.48 6.95
CA THR A 265 18.09 -14.03 6.86
C THR A 265 18.44 -13.52 5.46
N ASP A 266 18.86 -14.42 4.57
CA ASP A 266 19.24 -14.09 3.21
C ASP A 266 18.04 -13.72 2.37
N PHE A 267 18.20 -12.69 1.55
CA PHE A 267 17.20 -12.27 0.57
C PHE A 267 17.88 -11.72 -0.68
N VAL A 268 17.16 -11.75 -1.78
CA VAL A 268 17.59 -11.18 -3.05
C VAL A 268 16.75 -9.96 -3.39
N VAL A 269 17.38 -9.00 -4.03
CA VAL A 269 16.74 -7.76 -4.48
C VAL A 269 17.08 -7.54 -5.93
N MET A 270 16.05 -7.27 -6.74
CA MET A 270 16.29 -6.72 -8.07
C MET A 270 16.41 -5.22 -7.95
N GLN A 271 17.57 -4.69 -8.29
CA GLN A 271 17.87 -3.26 -8.23
C GLN A 271 18.36 -2.73 -9.56
N GLU A 272 18.04 -1.47 -9.81
CA GLU A 272 18.32 -0.75 -11.04
C GLU A 272 18.60 0.73 -10.78
N ASP A 273 19.20 1.39 -11.74
CA ASP A 273 19.19 2.84 -11.85
C ASP A 273 19.01 3.25 -13.34
N GLU A 274 19.03 4.53 -13.64
CA GLU A 274 18.80 5.04 -14.99
C GLU A 274 19.85 4.55 -16.02
N LYS A 275 21.00 4.04 -15.56
CA LYS A 275 22.10 3.54 -16.40
C LYS A 275 22.33 2.05 -16.31
N THR A 276 21.88 1.45 -15.23
CA THR A 276 22.12 0.04 -14.91
C THR A 276 20.82 -0.75 -15.04
N ALA A 277 20.76 -1.68 -15.99
CA ALA A 277 19.61 -2.57 -16.14
C ALA A 277 19.34 -3.36 -14.84
N PRO A 278 18.07 -3.78 -14.60
CA PRO A 278 17.73 -4.55 -13.41
C PRO A 278 18.61 -5.79 -13.25
N ASN A 279 19.29 -5.90 -12.12
CA ASN A 279 20.12 -7.04 -11.74
C ASN A 279 19.78 -7.54 -10.35
N LEU A 280 20.03 -8.83 -10.08
CA LEU A 280 19.82 -9.42 -8.76
C LEU A 280 21.05 -9.20 -7.87
N TYR A 281 20.77 -8.82 -6.63
CA TYR A 281 21.78 -8.61 -5.59
C TYR A 281 21.39 -9.38 -4.33
N GLY A 282 22.40 -9.95 -3.66
CA GLY A 282 22.24 -10.69 -2.42
C GLY A 282 22.43 -9.80 -1.19
N TYR A 283 21.57 -9.95 -0.22
CA TYR A 283 21.56 -9.25 1.07
C TYR A 283 21.32 -10.22 2.22
N GLN A 284 21.64 -9.75 3.43
CA GLN A 284 21.20 -10.40 4.68
C GLN A 284 20.39 -9.42 5.51
N LEU A 285 19.26 -9.87 6.03
CA LEU A 285 18.44 -9.08 6.94
C LEU A 285 19.17 -8.95 8.30
N SER A 286 19.73 -7.79 8.55
CA SER A 286 20.49 -7.49 9.75
C SER A 286 20.51 -5.99 10.04
N THR A 287 20.93 -5.61 11.24
CA THR A 287 21.09 -4.21 11.65
C THR A 287 22.45 -3.60 11.29
N THR A 288 23.22 -4.24 10.41
CA THR A 288 24.53 -3.77 9.95
C THR A 288 24.47 -3.20 8.54
N VAL A 289 25.32 -2.23 8.25
CA VAL A 289 25.48 -1.71 6.89
C VAL A 289 26.09 -2.77 6.00
N GLN A 290 25.56 -2.93 4.78
CA GLN A 290 25.96 -3.96 3.85
C GLN A 290 26.36 -3.39 2.50
N ASN A 291 27.32 -4.07 1.87
CA ASN A 291 27.66 -3.90 0.46
C ASN A 291 27.09 -5.12 -0.30
N PRO A 292 26.01 -4.94 -1.07
CA PRO A 292 25.36 -6.05 -1.73
C PRO A 292 26.29 -6.69 -2.77
N LYS A 293 26.20 -8.03 -2.89
CA LYS A 293 26.92 -8.78 -3.91
C LYS A 293 26.02 -8.96 -5.13
N ALA A 294 26.50 -8.57 -6.31
CA ALA A 294 25.83 -8.87 -7.55
C ALA A 294 25.77 -10.38 -7.78
N ILE A 295 24.60 -10.91 -8.08
CA ILE A 295 24.33 -12.32 -8.42
C ILE A 295 24.27 -12.48 -9.93
N THR A 296 23.70 -11.49 -10.62
CA THR A 296 23.56 -11.48 -12.08
C THR A 296 24.27 -10.28 -12.68
N GLN A 297 24.59 -10.39 -13.95
CA GLN A 297 25.09 -9.30 -14.78
C GLN A 297 24.43 -9.45 -16.16
N ILE A 298 23.31 -8.76 -16.35
CA ILE A 298 22.52 -8.83 -17.59
C ILE A 298 22.65 -7.54 -18.38
N ASN A 299 22.29 -7.62 -19.66
CA ASN A 299 22.26 -6.49 -20.60
C ASN A 299 23.64 -5.83 -20.82
N GLU A 300 24.73 -6.64 -20.83
CA GLU A 300 26.10 -6.15 -21.01
C GLU A 300 26.32 -5.45 -22.37
N GLN A 301 25.50 -5.80 -23.38
CA GLN A 301 25.53 -5.17 -24.70
C GLN A 301 25.11 -3.68 -24.67
N GLN A 302 24.51 -3.19 -23.58
CA GLN A 302 24.13 -1.78 -23.43
C GLN A 302 25.34 -0.84 -23.62
N LYS A 303 26.52 -1.27 -23.22
CA LYS A 303 27.77 -0.51 -23.37
C LYS A 303 28.14 -0.21 -24.84
N ASP A 304 27.55 -0.93 -25.78
CA ASP A 304 27.81 -0.75 -27.22
C ASP A 304 26.83 0.28 -27.85
N PHE A 305 25.93 0.86 -27.04
CA PHE A 305 24.94 1.84 -27.45
C PHE A 305 25.05 3.12 -26.62
N ASN A 306 24.77 4.24 -27.24
CA ASN A 306 24.60 5.50 -26.50
C ASN A 306 23.40 5.40 -25.57
N TRP A 307 23.57 5.90 -24.33
CA TRP A 307 22.54 5.84 -23.31
C TRP A 307 22.15 7.24 -22.85
N LEU A 308 21.01 7.33 -22.16
CA LEU A 308 20.55 8.58 -21.58
C LEU A 308 21.20 8.83 -20.20
N THR A 309 21.19 10.10 -19.79
CA THR A 309 21.47 10.50 -18.41
C THR A 309 20.29 11.26 -17.85
N THR A 310 20.14 11.27 -16.54
CA THR A 310 19.02 11.93 -15.85
C THR A 310 19.50 12.94 -14.83
N GLU A 311 18.70 13.97 -14.61
CA GLU A 311 18.91 14.95 -13.56
C GLU A 311 17.56 15.38 -12.95
N LEU A 312 17.51 15.50 -11.63
CA LEU A 312 16.37 16.08 -10.94
C LEU A 312 16.48 17.62 -11.02
N VAL A 313 15.65 18.22 -11.83
CA VAL A 313 15.59 19.67 -12.00
C VAL A 313 14.45 20.28 -11.19
N SER A 314 14.61 21.52 -10.76
CA SER A 314 13.56 22.23 -10.05
C SER A 314 13.41 23.66 -10.57
N TRP A 315 12.16 24.16 -10.57
CA TRP A 315 11.84 25.51 -10.99
C TRP A 315 10.72 26.10 -10.13
N LYS A 316 10.52 27.38 -10.28
CA LYS A 316 9.38 28.06 -9.67
C LYS A 316 8.23 28.12 -10.68
N ALA A 317 7.12 27.47 -10.38
CA ALA A 317 5.91 27.54 -11.20
C ALA A 317 5.30 28.95 -11.18
N TYR A 318 4.42 29.26 -12.13
CA TYR A 318 3.74 30.58 -12.20
C TYR A 318 2.93 30.90 -10.93
N THR A 319 2.48 29.88 -10.20
CA THR A 319 1.80 30.01 -8.89
C THR A 319 2.74 30.40 -7.76
N GLY A 320 4.05 30.49 -8.00
CA GLY A 320 5.07 30.73 -7.00
C GLY A 320 5.53 29.48 -6.24
N LYS A 321 4.89 28.33 -6.44
CA LYS A 321 5.29 27.06 -5.81
C LYS A 321 6.51 26.47 -6.51
N LYS A 322 7.36 25.76 -5.73
CA LYS A 322 8.46 24.95 -6.27
C LYS A 322 7.86 23.74 -6.99
N ALA A 323 8.30 23.52 -8.22
CA ALA A 323 8.01 22.32 -9.00
C ALA A 323 9.31 21.56 -9.27
N GLU A 324 9.21 20.26 -9.47
CA GLU A 324 10.33 19.38 -9.77
C GLU A 324 9.99 18.47 -10.96
N GLY A 325 11.01 18.09 -11.72
CA GLY A 325 10.88 17.13 -12.82
C GLY A 325 12.20 16.43 -13.08
N ILE A 326 12.16 15.40 -13.92
CA ILE A 326 13.36 14.70 -14.41
C ILE A 326 13.67 15.25 -15.78
N MET A 327 14.91 15.69 -15.97
CA MET A 327 15.45 16.00 -17.28
C MET A 327 16.25 14.81 -17.79
N TYR A 328 15.90 14.33 -18.99
CA TYR A 328 16.59 13.27 -19.69
C TYR A 328 17.44 13.86 -20.80
N TYR A 329 18.71 13.57 -20.78
CA TYR A 329 19.71 14.07 -21.75
C TYR A 329 20.25 12.94 -22.61
N PRO A 330 20.56 13.17 -23.90
CA PRO A 330 21.38 12.27 -24.69
C PRO A 330 22.79 12.15 -24.07
N GLU A 331 23.48 11.03 -24.30
CA GLU A 331 24.80 10.78 -23.75
C GLU A 331 25.84 11.83 -24.21
N ASP A 332 25.72 12.29 -25.44
CA ASP A 332 26.58 13.30 -26.06
C ASP A 332 26.07 14.75 -25.87
N PHE A 333 25.28 14.99 -24.82
CA PHE A 333 24.72 16.31 -24.53
C PHE A 333 25.80 17.38 -24.39
N ASP A 334 25.68 18.46 -25.18
CA ASP A 334 26.54 19.63 -25.13
C ASP A 334 25.71 20.87 -24.72
N PRO A 335 25.94 21.44 -23.52
CA PRO A 335 25.17 22.58 -23.04
C PRO A 335 25.30 23.87 -23.90
N LYS A 336 26.24 23.89 -24.86
CA LYS A 336 26.41 24.99 -25.79
C LYS A 336 25.52 24.89 -27.03
N LYS A 337 24.91 23.72 -27.27
CA LYS A 337 24.00 23.49 -28.40
C LYS A 337 22.55 23.71 -27.98
N LYS A 338 21.71 23.96 -28.97
CA LYS A 338 20.27 24.01 -28.82
C LYS A 338 19.67 22.67 -29.20
N TYR A 339 18.76 22.18 -28.37
CA TYR A 339 18.07 20.89 -28.56
C TYR A 339 16.56 21.11 -28.63
N PRO A 340 15.83 20.37 -29.46
CA PRO A 340 14.39 20.30 -29.33
C PRO A 340 14.06 19.63 -28.00
N MET A 341 12.98 20.06 -27.34
CA MET A 341 12.58 19.56 -26.05
C MET A 341 11.12 19.08 -26.08
N ILE A 342 10.87 17.91 -25.50
CA ILE A 342 9.52 17.40 -25.24
C ILE A 342 9.25 17.50 -23.74
N VAL A 343 8.16 18.17 -23.37
CA VAL A 343 7.68 18.21 -21.98
C VAL A 343 6.57 17.19 -21.84
N TYR A 344 6.84 16.12 -21.09
CA TYR A 344 5.87 15.09 -20.74
C TYR A 344 5.50 15.24 -19.28
N PHE A 345 4.24 15.42 -18.97
CA PHE A 345 3.80 15.65 -17.60
C PHE A 345 2.59 14.78 -17.28
N TYR A 346 2.60 14.29 -16.06
CA TYR A 346 1.51 13.67 -15.35
C TYR A 346 1.75 13.94 -13.86
N GLU A 347 1.00 13.36 -12.92
CA GLU A 347 1.02 13.82 -11.54
C GLU A 347 2.42 13.82 -10.87
N ARG A 348 3.05 12.67 -10.67
CA ARG A 348 4.27 12.57 -9.83
C ARG A 348 5.43 11.83 -10.52
N ASN A 349 5.70 12.17 -11.76
CA ASN A 349 6.75 11.51 -12.55
C ASN A 349 8.16 11.67 -11.96
N ASN A 350 8.42 12.70 -11.17
CA ASN A 350 9.75 12.93 -10.57
C ASN A 350 10.21 11.84 -9.58
N GLN A 351 9.31 10.98 -9.13
CA GLN A 351 9.63 9.86 -8.24
C GLN A 351 10.41 8.74 -8.93
N THR A 352 10.41 8.69 -10.25
CA THR A 352 11.04 7.62 -11.05
C THR A 352 12.46 7.97 -11.52
N LEU A 353 13.16 8.88 -10.85
CA LEU A 353 14.50 9.36 -11.22
C LEU A 353 15.50 8.21 -11.44
N HIS A 354 15.45 7.18 -10.61
CA HIS A 354 16.37 6.04 -10.64
C HIS A 354 15.79 4.79 -11.31
N ASN A 355 14.69 4.91 -12.07
CA ASN A 355 14.15 3.78 -12.81
C ASN A 355 14.91 3.57 -14.13
N TYR A 356 15.17 2.32 -14.46
CA TYR A 356 15.71 1.94 -15.76
C TYR A 356 14.64 2.01 -16.84
N LEU A 357 14.90 2.75 -17.89
CA LEU A 357 13.98 2.90 -19.02
C LEU A 357 14.39 2.00 -20.18
N ALA A 358 14.00 0.74 -20.16
CA ALA A 358 14.26 -0.18 -21.27
C ALA A 358 13.63 0.34 -22.57
N PRO A 359 14.38 0.40 -23.68
CA PRO A 359 13.83 0.73 -24.98
C PRO A 359 12.81 -0.33 -25.41
N SER A 360 11.56 0.07 -25.49
CA SER A 360 10.46 -0.83 -25.89
C SER A 360 9.34 -0.06 -26.58
N PRO A 361 8.61 -0.66 -27.52
CA PRO A 361 7.39 -0.05 -28.04
C PRO A 361 6.40 0.24 -26.92
N THR A 362 5.86 1.45 -26.90
CA THR A 362 4.87 1.86 -25.90
C THR A 362 3.59 2.34 -26.58
N PRO A 363 2.42 1.72 -26.31
CA PRO A 363 1.19 2.07 -27.03
C PRO A 363 0.56 3.38 -26.60
N SER A 364 0.81 3.85 -25.36
CA SER A 364 0.12 5.00 -24.79
C SER A 364 1.00 5.91 -23.92
N ARG A 365 2.30 5.65 -23.88
CA ARG A 365 3.26 6.46 -23.12
C ARG A 365 4.34 7.02 -24.03
N LEU A 366 4.92 8.16 -23.66
CA LEU A 366 6.09 8.68 -24.36
C LEU A 366 7.26 7.71 -24.21
N ASN A 367 7.81 7.25 -25.33
CA ASN A 367 9.04 6.44 -25.33
C ASN A 367 10.24 7.37 -25.19
N ILE A 368 10.61 7.66 -23.96
CA ILE A 368 11.69 8.61 -23.63
C ILE A 368 13.02 8.20 -24.30
N PRO A 369 13.50 6.94 -24.20
CA PRO A 369 14.74 6.53 -24.85
C PRO A 369 14.74 6.73 -26.38
N PHE A 370 13.59 6.56 -27.02
CA PHE A 370 13.46 6.77 -28.47
C PHE A 370 13.73 8.23 -28.87
N PHE A 371 13.17 9.21 -28.13
CA PHE A 371 13.36 10.63 -28.44
C PHE A 371 14.76 11.10 -28.04
N VAL A 372 15.24 10.68 -26.87
CA VAL A 372 16.56 11.07 -26.39
C VAL A 372 17.66 10.55 -27.33
N SER A 373 17.56 9.31 -27.83
CA SER A 373 18.51 8.77 -28.82
C SER A 373 18.54 9.51 -30.17
N ARG A 374 17.56 10.39 -30.42
CA ARG A 374 17.46 11.25 -31.61
C ARG A 374 17.82 12.70 -31.32
N GLY A 375 18.46 12.96 -30.21
CA GLY A 375 18.93 14.28 -29.85
C GLY A 375 17.85 15.23 -29.30
N TYR A 376 16.77 14.70 -28.74
CA TYR A 376 15.81 15.48 -27.97
C TYR A 376 16.18 15.50 -26.50
N LEU A 377 15.89 16.61 -25.83
CA LEU A 377 15.71 16.64 -24.38
C LEU A 377 14.26 16.21 -24.05
N VAL A 378 14.07 15.47 -22.97
CA VAL A 378 12.74 15.12 -22.48
C VAL A 378 12.62 15.55 -21.03
#